data_f79a83d12dadcf9b8356732268ad12d7
#
_entry.id   f79a83d12dadcf9b8356732268ad12d7
#
_cell.length_a   1.000
_cell.length_b   1.000
_cell.length_c   1.000
_cell.angle_alpha   90.00
_cell.angle_beta   90.00
_cell.angle_gamma   90.00
#
_symmetry.space_group_name_H-M   'P 1'
#
loop_
_entity.id
_entity.type
_entity.pdbx_description
1 polymer ?
#
loop_
_entity_poly.entity_id
_entity_poly.type
_entity_poly.pdbx_seq_one_letter_code
_entity_poly.pdbx_strand_id
1 'polypeptide(L)'
;MGVKINLLDLFSGIGGFHLGLERAGFEINSYNSEIDKYAIQVYKHNFKDSKYVGSVTDVRREQLPRINGITFGSPCQDFSLAGRRKGMSGERSSLILEAIRLIKECRPDFFIWENVKGTF
;
A
#
# COMPACT_ATOMS: atom_id res chain seq x y z
N MET A 1 22.37 8.46 -9.40
CA MET A 1 22.22 7.36 -8.56
C MET A 1 21.38 7.69 -7.39
N GLY A 2 20.31 7.05 -7.21
CA GLY A 2 19.43 7.29 -6.10
C GLY A 2 19.65 6.27 -5.00
N VAL A 3 19.08 6.54 -3.85
CA VAL A 3 19.05 5.57 -2.78
C VAL A 3 18.03 4.49 -3.15
N LYS A 4 18.42 3.24 -3.01
CA LYS A 4 17.55 2.13 -3.32
C LYS A 4 16.65 1.81 -2.13
N ILE A 5 15.37 1.67 -2.40
CA ILE A 5 14.38 1.41 -1.38
C ILE A 5 13.56 0.18 -1.74
N ASN A 6 13.46 -0.77 -0.82
CA ASN A 6 12.49 -1.84 -0.93
C ASN A 6 11.19 -1.32 -0.33
N LEU A 7 10.20 -1.14 -1.17
CA LEU A 7 8.94 -0.51 -0.80
C LEU A 7 7.81 -1.53 -0.76
N LEU A 8 7.07 -1.56 0.34
CA LEU A 8 5.83 -2.32 0.41
C LEU A 8 4.69 -1.32 0.26
N ASP A 9 4.02 -1.38 -0.88
CA ASP A 9 3.00 -0.42 -1.25
C ASP A 9 1.62 -1.07 -1.08
N LEU A 10 0.96 -0.74 0.01
CA LEU A 10 -0.32 -1.35 0.39
C LEU A 10 -1.47 -0.51 -0.12
N PHE A 11 -2.53 -1.18 -0.53
CA PHE A 11 -3.68 -0.52 -1.14
C PHE A 11 -3.18 0.34 -2.29
N SER A 12 -2.35 -0.27 -3.11
CA SER A 12 -1.45 0.48 -3.99
C SER A 12 -2.15 1.25 -5.11
N GLY A 13 -3.36 0.87 -5.44
CA GLY A 13 -4.05 1.54 -6.53
C GLY A 13 -3.24 1.49 -7.81
N ILE A 14 -3.06 2.62 -8.45
CA ILE A 14 -2.32 2.69 -9.69
C ILE A 14 -0.86 3.11 -9.51
N GLY A 15 -0.43 3.28 -8.26
CA GLY A 15 0.99 3.49 -8.00
C GLY A 15 1.44 4.90 -7.72
N GLY A 16 0.57 5.73 -7.16
CA GLY A 16 0.93 7.11 -6.87
C GLY A 16 2.13 7.28 -5.95
N PHE A 17 2.20 6.49 -4.89
CA PHE A 17 3.35 6.56 -3.98
C PHE A 17 4.63 6.12 -4.67
N HIS A 18 4.55 5.03 -5.44
CA HIS A 18 5.71 4.52 -6.16
C HIS A 18 6.27 5.60 -7.09
N LEU A 19 5.38 6.19 -7.88
CA LEU A 19 5.79 7.22 -8.82
C LEU A 19 6.36 8.43 -8.11
N GLY A 20 5.70 8.86 -7.03
CA GLY A 20 6.17 10.03 -6.29
C GLY A 20 7.55 9.84 -5.72
N LEU A 21 7.81 8.66 -5.19
CA LEU A 21 9.13 8.37 -4.63
C LEU A 21 10.20 8.29 -5.71
N GLU A 22 9.85 7.74 -6.89
CA GLU A 22 10.78 7.75 -8.00
C GLU A 22 11.12 9.16 -8.45
N ARG A 23 10.11 10.00 -8.51
CA ARG A 23 10.32 11.39 -8.91
C ARG A 23 11.15 12.16 -7.89
N ALA A 24 11.12 11.73 -6.65
CA ALA A 24 11.94 12.32 -5.61
C ALA A 24 13.41 11.86 -5.66
N GLY A 25 13.70 10.94 -6.55
CA GLY A 25 15.09 10.51 -6.76
C GLY A 25 15.43 9.15 -6.18
N PHE A 26 14.45 8.43 -5.64
CA PHE A 26 14.72 7.12 -5.09
C PHE A 26 14.62 6.04 -6.16
N GLU A 27 15.40 5.02 -6.00
CA GLU A 27 15.32 3.84 -6.85
C GLU A 27 14.44 2.83 -6.14
N ILE A 28 13.27 2.57 -6.70
CA ILE A 28 12.24 1.80 -5.99
C ILE A 28 12.16 0.36 -6.47
N ASN A 29 12.30 -0.56 -5.54
CA ASN A 29 12.01 -1.96 -5.75
C ASN A 29 10.74 -2.24 -4.96
N SER A 30 9.59 -2.33 -5.63
CA SER A 30 8.33 -2.36 -4.91
C SER A 30 7.66 -3.72 -4.89
N TYR A 31 6.92 -3.92 -3.81
CA TYR A 31 6.04 -5.06 -3.61
C TYR A 31 4.67 -4.46 -3.39
N ASN A 32 3.75 -4.73 -4.31
CA ASN A 32 2.46 -4.04 -4.28
C ASN A 32 1.32 -4.98 -3.88
N SER A 33 0.47 -4.48 -3.02
CA SER A 33 -0.69 -5.21 -2.52
C SER A 33 -1.96 -4.45 -2.90
N GLU A 34 -2.89 -5.12 -3.55
CA GLU A 34 -4.11 -4.51 -4.02
C GLU A 34 -5.13 -5.60 -4.35
N ILE A 35 -6.40 -5.29 -4.25
CA ILE A 35 -7.46 -6.26 -4.60
C ILE A 35 -8.25 -5.87 -5.84
N ASP A 36 -8.21 -4.61 -6.23
CA ASP A 36 -8.93 -4.16 -7.43
C ASP A 36 -8.19 -4.63 -8.67
N LYS A 37 -8.83 -5.47 -9.44
CA LYS A 37 -8.21 -6.06 -10.63
C LYS A 37 -7.73 -5.04 -11.64
N TYR A 38 -8.50 -4.00 -11.84
CA TYR A 38 -8.13 -2.96 -12.77
C TYR A 38 -6.88 -2.23 -12.30
N ALA A 39 -6.88 -1.85 -11.03
CA ALA A 39 -5.72 -1.16 -10.47
C ALA A 39 -4.47 -2.03 -10.52
N ILE A 40 -4.60 -3.32 -10.26
CA ILE A 40 -3.48 -4.25 -10.35
C ILE A 40 -2.88 -4.23 -11.74
N GLN A 41 -3.72 -4.24 -12.78
CA GLN A 41 -3.24 -4.23 -14.15
C GLN A 41 -2.53 -2.92 -14.50
N VAL A 42 -3.08 -1.80 -14.05
CA VAL A 42 -2.48 -0.51 -14.34
C VAL A 42 -1.13 -0.39 -13.63
N TYR A 43 -1.07 -0.83 -12.38
CA TYR A 43 0.18 -0.80 -11.64
C TYR A 43 1.26 -1.61 -12.35
N LYS A 44 0.90 -2.80 -12.77
CA LYS A 44 1.83 -3.69 -13.47
C LYS A 44 2.31 -3.08 -14.78
N HIS A 45 1.41 -2.41 -15.48
CA HIS A 45 1.75 -1.77 -16.73
C HIS A 45 2.75 -0.64 -16.53
N ASN A 46 2.56 0.14 -15.47
CA ASN A 46 3.40 1.29 -15.20
C ASN A 46 4.72 0.92 -14.52
N PHE A 47 4.73 -0.16 -13.75
CA PHE A 47 5.91 -0.54 -12.97
C PHE A 47 6.15 -2.03 -13.17
N LYS A 48 6.73 -2.35 -14.32
CA LYS A 48 6.86 -3.75 -14.76
C LYS A 48 7.70 -4.62 -13.85
N ASP A 49 8.63 -4.01 -13.14
CA ASP A 49 9.50 -4.76 -12.24
C ASP A 49 8.92 -4.94 -10.85
N SER A 50 7.80 -4.31 -10.57
CA SER A 50 7.15 -4.46 -9.27
C SER A 50 6.61 -5.86 -9.09
N LYS A 51 6.63 -6.37 -7.87
CA LYS A 51 6.12 -7.69 -7.57
C LYS A 51 4.79 -7.60 -6.86
N TYR A 52 3.79 -8.26 -7.42
CA TYR A 52 2.47 -8.29 -6.82
C TYR A 52 2.42 -9.33 -5.70
N VAL A 53 1.96 -8.94 -4.52
CA VAL A 53 1.97 -9.82 -3.36
C VAL A 53 0.58 -10.16 -2.83
N GLY A 54 -0.46 -9.81 -3.55
CA GLY A 54 -1.83 -10.20 -3.20
C GLY A 54 -2.54 -9.19 -2.32
N SER A 55 -3.53 -9.67 -1.62
CA SER A 55 -4.29 -8.85 -0.69
C SER A 55 -3.47 -8.58 0.57
N VAL A 56 -3.72 -7.44 1.20
CA VAL A 56 -3.00 -7.08 2.42
C VAL A 56 -3.13 -8.13 3.51
N THR A 57 -4.25 -8.83 3.55
CA THR A 57 -4.46 -9.87 4.55
C THR A 57 -3.57 -11.09 4.32
N ASP A 58 -3.09 -11.26 3.09
CA ASP A 58 -2.27 -12.41 2.73
C ASP A 58 -0.78 -12.14 2.79
N VAL A 59 -0.40 -10.90 2.96
CA VAL A 59 1.02 -10.55 2.96
C VAL A 59 1.67 -10.99 4.26
N ARG A 60 2.79 -11.68 4.13
CA ARG A 60 3.55 -12.17 5.28
C ARG A 60 4.98 -11.69 5.18
N ARG A 61 5.52 -11.26 6.30
CA ARG A 61 6.89 -10.76 6.35
C ARG A 61 7.89 -11.76 5.79
N GLU A 62 7.66 -13.03 6.00
CA GLU A 62 8.57 -14.08 5.54
C GLU A 62 8.72 -14.15 4.04
N GLN A 63 7.77 -13.60 3.32
CA GLN A 63 7.78 -13.61 1.86
C GLN A 63 8.48 -12.41 1.25
N LEU A 64 8.96 -11.51 2.11
CA LEU A 64 9.50 -10.24 1.66
C LEU A 64 10.96 -10.09 2.06
N PRO A 65 11.73 -9.30 1.30
CA PRO A 65 13.07 -8.95 1.77
C PRO A 65 12.93 -7.91 2.87
N ARG A 66 14.05 -7.36 3.32
CA ARG A 66 13.98 -6.27 4.28
C ARG A 66 13.29 -5.09 3.61
N ILE A 67 12.21 -4.64 4.22
CA ILE A 67 11.43 -3.53 3.70
C ILE A 67 11.91 -2.23 4.34
N ASN A 68 12.27 -1.24 3.52
CA ASN A 68 12.70 0.05 4.00
C ASN A 68 11.53 1.00 4.23
N GLY A 69 10.52 0.93 3.40
CA GLY A 69 9.37 1.81 3.53
C GLY A 69 8.07 1.10 3.26
N ILE A 70 7.03 1.53 3.97
CA ILE A 70 5.67 1.05 3.73
C ILE A 70 4.80 2.25 3.44
N THR A 71 4.09 2.21 2.33
CA THR A 71 3.16 3.28 1.98
C THR A 71 1.76 2.73 1.89
N PHE A 72 0.78 3.49 2.36
CA PHE A 72 -0.61 3.07 2.25
C PHE A 72 -1.56 4.24 2.38
N GLY A 73 -2.65 4.14 1.66
CA GLY A 73 -3.74 5.09 1.79
C GLY A 73 -4.93 4.40 2.41
N SER A 74 -5.95 5.15 2.71
CA SER A 74 -7.19 4.56 3.21
C SER A 74 -7.90 3.85 2.06
N PRO A 75 -8.45 2.66 2.30
CA PRO A 75 -9.22 1.98 1.27
C PRO A 75 -10.42 2.82 0.87
N CYS A 76 -10.45 3.24 -0.37
CA CYS A 76 -11.45 4.18 -0.82
C CYS A 76 -12.83 3.59 -1.02
N GLN A 77 -12.92 2.33 -1.35
CA GLN A 77 -14.23 1.78 -1.62
C GLN A 77 -15.15 1.83 -0.42
N ASP A 78 -14.60 1.94 0.77
CA ASP A 78 -15.44 2.06 1.94
C ASP A 78 -16.12 3.39 2.02
N PHE A 79 -15.57 4.37 1.36
CA PHE A 79 -16.17 5.69 1.37
C PHE A 79 -17.35 5.82 0.43
N SER A 80 -17.39 5.02 -0.60
CA SER A 80 -18.55 5.04 -1.47
C SER A 80 -19.76 4.56 -0.71
N LEU A 81 -19.54 3.89 0.38
CA LEU A 81 -20.61 3.43 1.24
C LEU A 81 -20.65 4.22 2.52
N ALA A 82 -20.16 5.43 2.44
CA ALA A 82 -20.03 6.23 3.65
C ALA A 82 -21.31 6.45 4.38
N GLY A 83 -22.37 6.44 3.69
CA GLY A 83 -23.63 6.55 4.35
C GLY A 83 -23.80 5.43 5.35
N ARG A 84 -23.04 4.39 5.18
CA ARG A 84 -23.12 3.30 6.09
C ARG A 84 -21.96 3.34 7.00
N ARG A 85 -22.13 3.89 8.07
CA ARG A 85 -21.10 3.98 9.07
C ARG A 85 -20.54 2.66 9.46
N LYS A 86 -21.27 1.61 9.19
CA LYS A 86 -20.81 0.30 9.53
C LYS A 86 -19.51 -0.06 8.88
N GLY A 87 -19.32 0.33 7.64
CA GLY A 87 -18.09 0.04 6.94
C GLY A 87 -16.90 0.65 7.61
N MET A 88 -17.10 1.81 8.19
CA MET A 88 -16.02 2.49 8.84
C MET A 88 -15.54 1.75 10.07
N SER A 89 -16.44 1.24 10.85
CA SER A 89 -16.05 0.58 12.07
C SER A 89 -15.72 -0.88 11.87
N GLY A 90 -16.09 -1.44 10.74
CA GLY A 90 -15.86 -2.85 10.50
C GLY A 90 -14.69 -3.11 9.58
N GLU A 91 -15.00 -3.39 8.35
CA GLU A 91 -14.03 -3.84 7.39
C GLU A 91 -12.88 -2.90 7.15
N ARG A 92 -13.17 -1.64 7.04
CA ARG A 92 -12.16 -0.64 6.77
C ARG A 92 -11.15 -0.55 7.91
N SER A 93 -11.64 -0.59 9.14
CA SER A 93 -10.75 -0.57 10.29
C SER A 93 -9.86 -1.80 10.31
N SER A 94 -10.43 -2.92 9.93
CA SER A 94 -9.69 -4.15 9.84
C SER A 94 -8.55 -4.07 8.86
N LEU A 95 -8.79 -3.44 7.71
CA LEU A 95 -7.74 -3.30 6.70
C LEU A 95 -6.62 -2.38 7.15
N ILE A 96 -6.97 -1.31 7.86
CA ILE A 96 -5.95 -0.43 8.42
C ILE A 96 -5.13 -1.17 9.45
N LEU A 97 -5.76 -2.03 10.24
CA LEU A 97 -5.04 -2.84 11.22
C LEU A 97 -4.06 -3.79 10.55
N GLU A 98 -4.36 -4.27 9.35
CA GLU A 98 -3.42 -5.10 8.62
C GLU A 98 -2.17 -4.32 8.23
N ALA A 99 -2.35 -3.07 7.84
CA ALA A 99 -1.20 -2.22 7.55
C ALA A 99 -0.35 -2.03 8.80
N ILE A 100 -0.99 -1.81 9.94
CA ILE A 100 -0.27 -1.64 11.20
C ILE A 100 0.47 -2.94 11.57
N ARG A 101 -0.17 -4.08 11.33
CA ARG A 101 0.48 -5.37 11.56
C ARG A 101 1.78 -5.47 10.77
N LEU A 102 1.73 -5.10 9.50
CA LEU A 102 2.91 -5.19 8.65
C LEU A 102 4.00 -4.21 9.06
N ILE A 103 3.62 -3.03 9.52
CA ILE A 103 4.59 -2.08 10.05
C ILE A 103 5.32 -2.69 11.24
N LYS A 104 4.57 -3.34 12.12
CA LYS A 104 5.17 -3.98 13.29
C LYS A 104 6.07 -5.15 12.92
N GLU A 105 5.65 -5.93 11.94
CA GLU A 105 6.41 -7.11 11.54
C GLU A 105 7.64 -6.78 10.72
N CYS A 106 7.50 -5.86 9.78
CA CYS A 106 8.60 -5.53 8.87
C CYS A 106 9.58 -4.52 9.44
N ARG A 107 9.13 -3.72 10.39
CA ARG A 107 9.97 -2.69 11.03
C ARG A 107 10.70 -1.84 10.00
N PRO A 108 9.94 -1.14 9.15
CA PRO A 108 10.56 -0.33 8.11
C PRO A 108 11.27 0.88 8.70
N ASP A 109 12.11 1.49 7.89
CA ASP A 109 12.77 2.74 8.30
C ASP A 109 11.78 3.90 8.33
N PHE A 110 10.74 3.83 7.50
CA PHE A 110 9.70 4.84 7.48
C PHE A 110 8.40 4.26 6.96
N PHE A 111 7.30 4.97 7.21
CA PHE A 111 6.04 4.67 6.52
C PHE A 111 5.33 5.97 6.22
N ILE A 112 4.50 5.94 5.18
CA ILE A 112 3.70 7.09 4.79
C ILE A 112 2.26 6.63 4.69
N TRP A 113 1.38 7.34 5.37
CA TRP A 113 -0.05 7.04 5.34
C TRP A 113 -0.79 8.26 4.81
N GLU A 114 -1.52 8.06 3.74
CA GLU A 114 -2.34 9.10 3.19
C GLU A 114 -3.78 8.89 3.63
N ASN A 115 -4.38 9.93 4.18
CA ASN A 115 -5.75 9.83 4.64
C ASN A 115 -6.64 10.66 3.73
N VAL A 116 -7.81 10.11 3.40
CA VAL A 116 -8.73 10.78 2.49
C VAL A 116 -9.54 11.80 3.27
N LYS A 117 -9.72 12.97 2.71
CA LYS A 117 -10.55 13.99 3.32
C LYS A 117 -11.96 13.43 3.46
N GLY A 118 -12.54 13.60 4.60
CA GLY A 118 -13.85 13.05 4.87
C GLY A 118 -13.81 11.79 5.68
N THR A 119 -12.63 11.31 5.98
CA THR A 119 -12.46 10.14 6.82
C THR A 119 -12.85 10.44 8.26
N PHE A 120 -12.68 11.66 8.64
CA PHE A 120 -12.96 12.10 10.00
C PHE A 120 -14.33 12.68 10.17
#